data_0d9d134f4ae93c86979c4f828d6e839d
#
_entry.id   0d9d134f4ae93c86979c4f828d6e839d
#
_cell.length_a   1.000
_cell.length_b   1.000
_cell.length_c   1.000
_cell.angle_alpha   90.00
_cell.angle_beta   90.00
_cell.angle_gamma   90.00
#
_symmetry.space_group_name_H-M   'P 1'
#
loop_
_entity.id
_entity.type
_entity.pdbx_description
1 polymer ?
#
loop_
_entity_poly.entity_id
_entity_poly.type
_entity_poly.pdbx_seq_one_letter_code
_entity_poly.pdbx_strand_id
1 'polypeptide(L)'
;MNSIPDAEALYVELLRGVKSLMRQDTRLVGITSGGAWLVERLQKDLGLAGAPGIISSAMHRDDFARRGLAASAQTTLPFDVNGADVLLLDDVLYTGRTIRAVLNELFDFGRPACVRLAVLIDRGGRELPVAADFSAQRLELPATQLLALARSDKGAFSFKVEENT
;
A
#
# COMPACT_ATOMS: atom_id res chain seq x y z
N MET A 1 1.67 -26.74 -2.13
CA MET A 1 0.71 -25.71 -1.69
C MET A 1 1.45 -24.61 -0.94
N ASN A 2 1.31 -23.40 -1.40
CA ASN A 2 1.89 -22.28 -0.67
C ASN A 2 0.98 -21.97 0.53
N SER A 3 1.55 -22.03 1.72
CA SER A 3 0.82 -21.62 2.92
C SER A 3 0.60 -20.11 2.90
N ILE A 4 -0.52 -19.66 3.48
CA ILE A 4 -0.79 -18.24 3.63
C ILE A 4 0.24 -17.64 4.59
N PRO A 5 0.96 -16.56 4.20
CA PRO A 5 1.96 -15.96 5.08
C PRO A 5 1.35 -15.40 6.36
N ASP A 6 2.16 -15.33 7.40
CA ASP A 6 1.80 -14.66 8.65
C ASP A 6 1.96 -13.15 8.46
N ALA A 7 0.84 -12.43 8.40
CA ALA A 7 0.85 -10.99 8.13
C ALA A 7 1.54 -10.19 9.23
N GLU A 8 1.40 -10.60 10.50
CA GLU A 8 2.08 -9.90 11.60
C GLU A 8 3.59 -10.07 11.54
N ALA A 9 4.07 -11.26 11.17
CA ALA A 9 5.50 -11.50 10.98
C ALA A 9 6.03 -10.66 9.80
N LEU A 10 5.28 -10.58 8.71
CA LEU A 10 5.68 -9.75 7.57
C LEU A 10 5.63 -8.26 7.91
N TYR A 11 4.72 -7.83 8.76
CA TYR A 11 4.69 -6.44 9.22
C TYR A 11 5.99 -6.08 9.96
N VAL A 12 6.52 -6.97 10.78
CA VAL A 12 7.81 -6.74 11.46
C VAL A 12 8.92 -6.51 10.44
N GLU A 13 8.95 -7.31 9.39
CA GLU A 13 9.92 -7.14 8.30
C GLU A 13 9.70 -5.85 7.53
N LEU A 14 8.44 -5.49 7.28
CA LEU A 14 8.09 -4.23 6.62
C LEU A 14 8.58 -3.03 7.45
N LEU A 15 8.35 -3.05 8.76
CA LEU A 15 8.81 -1.99 9.66
C LEU A 15 10.33 -1.80 9.55
N ARG A 16 11.07 -2.91 9.54
CA ARG A 16 12.53 -2.88 9.36
C ARG A 16 12.92 -2.27 8.03
N GLY A 17 12.27 -2.71 6.93
CA GLY A 17 12.54 -2.19 5.59
C GLY A 17 12.20 -0.71 5.45
N VAL A 18 11.06 -0.29 6.01
CA VAL A 18 10.67 1.11 6.00
C VAL A 18 11.67 1.97 6.77
N LYS A 19 12.12 1.51 7.95
CA LYS A 19 13.17 2.23 8.69
C LYS A 19 14.41 2.49 7.84
N SER A 20 14.83 1.49 7.07
CA SER A 20 16.02 1.63 6.21
C SER A 20 15.79 2.58 5.03
N LEU A 21 14.54 2.74 4.58
CA LEU A 21 14.18 3.63 3.49
C LEU A 21 13.91 5.07 3.95
N MET A 22 13.65 5.28 5.23
CA MET A 22 13.31 6.59 5.77
C MET A 22 14.47 7.57 5.64
N ARG A 23 14.13 8.78 5.21
CA ARG A 23 15.01 9.95 5.21
C ARG A 23 14.40 10.97 6.15
N GLN A 24 15.11 12.07 6.38
CA GLN A 24 14.69 13.09 7.36
C GLN A 24 13.26 13.59 7.15
N ASP A 25 12.88 13.82 5.89
CA ASP A 25 11.59 14.43 5.54
C ASP A 25 10.64 13.46 4.81
N THR A 26 10.89 12.16 4.89
CA THR A 26 10.04 11.17 4.22
C THR A 26 8.62 11.20 4.77
N ARG A 27 7.64 11.28 3.87
CA ARG A 27 6.21 11.24 4.20
C ARG A 27 5.64 9.89 3.82
N LEU A 28 5.01 9.22 4.78
CA LEU A 28 4.34 7.94 4.53
C LEU A 28 2.96 8.20 3.95
N VAL A 29 2.62 7.49 2.89
CA VAL A 29 1.30 7.54 2.25
C VAL A 29 0.81 6.12 2.02
N GLY A 30 -0.33 5.78 2.58
CA GLY A 30 -0.93 4.46 2.45
C GLY A 30 -2.02 4.42 1.40
N ILE A 31 -2.03 3.35 0.63
CA ILE A 31 -3.04 3.11 -0.40
C ILE A 31 -4.18 2.33 0.24
N THR A 32 -5.42 2.84 0.12
CA THR A 32 -6.60 2.16 0.71
C THR A 32 -6.83 0.81 0.04
N SER A 33 -7.23 -0.24 0.79
CA SER A 33 -7.47 -0.18 2.24
C SER A 33 -6.26 -0.65 3.04
N GLY A 34 -5.60 -1.71 2.62
CA GLY A 34 -4.52 -2.35 3.36
C GLY A 34 -3.33 -1.43 3.62
N GLY A 35 -2.92 -0.66 2.61
CA GLY A 35 -1.82 0.29 2.78
C GLY A 35 -2.12 1.39 3.78
N ALA A 36 -3.38 1.81 3.86
CA ALA A 36 -3.81 2.79 4.87
C ALA A 36 -3.65 2.24 6.28
N TRP A 37 -4.04 0.99 6.52
CA TRP A 37 -3.85 0.33 7.82
C TRP A 37 -2.38 0.21 8.18
N LEU A 38 -1.55 -0.10 7.18
CA LEU A 38 -0.11 -0.24 7.38
C LEU A 38 0.53 1.11 7.80
N VAL A 39 0.20 2.21 7.11
CA VAL A 39 0.81 3.50 7.46
C VAL A 39 0.34 4.02 8.80
N GLU A 40 -0.90 3.74 9.20
CA GLU A 40 -1.37 4.10 10.54
C GLU A 40 -0.49 3.47 11.62
N ARG A 41 -0.23 2.17 11.49
CA ARG A 41 0.62 1.45 12.45
C ARG A 41 2.08 1.88 12.35
N LEU A 42 2.59 2.04 11.13
CA LEU A 42 3.98 2.46 10.89
C LEU A 42 4.25 3.87 11.46
N GLN A 43 3.32 4.81 11.25
CA GLN A 43 3.44 6.17 11.77
C GLN A 43 3.62 6.15 13.29
N LYS A 44 2.83 5.33 13.97
CA LYS A 44 2.89 5.15 15.41
C LYS A 44 4.17 4.45 15.85
N ASP A 45 4.49 3.33 15.23
CA ASP A 45 5.64 2.50 15.62
C ASP A 45 6.97 3.20 15.34
N LEU A 46 7.02 4.07 14.33
CA LEU A 46 8.20 4.88 14.02
C LEU A 46 8.25 6.18 14.83
N GLY A 47 7.20 6.48 15.60
CA GLY A 47 7.15 7.70 16.39
C GLY A 47 7.12 8.98 15.57
N LEU A 48 6.53 8.94 14.38
CA LEU A 48 6.48 10.09 13.48
C LEU A 48 5.39 11.07 13.93
N ALA A 49 5.71 12.37 13.83
CA ALA A 49 4.76 13.42 14.16
C ALA A 49 3.68 13.56 13.07
N GLY A 50 2.49 13.97 13.47
CA GLY A 50 1.38 14.20 12.56
C GLY A 50 0.71 12.93 12.09
N ALA A 51 -0.12 13.05 11.06
CA ALA A 51 -0.84 11.94 10.47
C ALA A 51 -0.18 11.51 9.15
N PRO A 52 -0.25 10.21 8.79
CA PRO A 52 0.19 9.78 7.48
C PRO A 52 -0.77 10.25 6.38
N GLY A 53 -0.29 10.28 5.14
CA GLY A 53 -1.16 10.48 3.99
C GLY A 53 -1.93 9.21 3.66
N ILE A 54 -3.13 9.38 3.14
CA ILE A 54 -3.97 8.29 2.65
C ILE A 54 -4.38 8.64 1.23
N ILE A 55 -4.18 7.71 0.32
CA ILE A 55 -4.62 7.91 -1.06
C ILE A 55 -5.60 6.81 -1.42
N SER A 56 -6.74 7.22 -1.97
CA SER A 56 -7.79 6.28 -2.33
C SER A 56 -7.50 5.66 -3.69
N SER A 57 -7.54 4.34 -3.75
CA SER A 57 -7.46 3.60 -5.02
C SER A 57 -8.83 3.15 -5.51
N ALA A 58 -9.90 3.45 -4.79
CA ALA A 58 -11.23 2.92 -5.09
C ALA A 58 -11.71 3.33 -6.47
N MET A 59 -11.41 4.55 -6.92
CA MET A 59 -11.82 5.05 -8.23
C MET A 59 -11.07 4.42 -9.40
N HIS A 60 -10.01 3.67 -9.11
CA HIS A 60 -9.12 3.10 -10.13
C HIS A 60 -9.19 1.58 -10.19
N ARG A 61 -10.12 0.98 -9.41
CA ARG A 61 -10.35 -0.46 -9.43
C ARG A 61 -11.43 -0.81 -10.43
N ASP A 62 -11.29 -1.97 -11.06
CA ASP A 62 -12.24 -2.43 -12.06
C ASP A 62 -13.65 -2.65 -11.48
N ASP A 63 -13.78 -2.81 -10.18
CA ASP A 63 -15.03 -3.00 -9.48
C ASP A 63 -15.65 -1.68 -8.95
N PHE A 64 -15.10 -0.54 -9.30
CA PHE A 64 -15.57 0.77 -8.84
C PHE A 64 -17.08 0.97 -9.14
N ALA A 65 -17.50 0.63 -10.34
CA ALA A 65 -18.89 0.78 -10.75
C ALA A 65 -19.85 -0.10 -9.92
N ARG A 66 -19.37 -1.19 -9.35
CA ARG A 66 -20.17 -2.09 -8.52
C ARG A 66 -20.33 -1.59 -7.09
N ARG A 67 -19.34 -0.84 -6.60
CA ARG A 67 -19.32 -0.36 -5.21
C ARG A 67 -19.98 1.00 -5.04
N GLY A 68 -20.07 1.78 -6.11
CA GLY A 68 -20.60 3.13 -6.07
C GLY A 68 -19.68 4.13 -5.37
N LEU A 69 -20.04 5.40 -5.49
CA LEU A 69 -19.23 6.51 -4.94
C LEU A 69 -19.20 6.53 -3.41
N ALA A 70 -20.23 6.00 -2.76
CA ALA A 70 -20.36 6.05 -1.31
C ALA A 70 -19.30 5.19 -0.56
N ALA A 71 -18.71 4.22 -1.25
CA ALA A 71 -17.73 3.32 -0.64
C ALA A 71 -16.29 3.83 -0.76
N SER A 72 -16.05 4.95 -1.46
CA SER A 72 -14.69 5.46 -1.65
C SER A 72 -14.22 6.26 -0.46
N ALA A 73 -13.12 5.84 0.18
CA ALA A 73 -12.41 6.68 1.12
C ALA A 73 -11.80 7.86 0.35
N GLN A 74 -11.83 9.04 0.95
CA GLN A 74 -11.24 10.22 0.32
C GLN A 74 -9.73 10.21 0.48
N THR A 75 -9.04 10.71 -0.53
CA THR A 75 -7.60 10.97 -0.44
C THR A 75 -7.37 12.14 0.50
N THR A 76 -6.47 11.94 1.45
CA THR A 76 -6.06 12.97 2.41
C THR A 76 -4.55 12.99 2.50
N LEU A 77 -3.96 14.11 2.07
CA LEU A 77 -2.51 14.30 2.10
C LEU A 77 -2.22 15.51 3.00
N PRO A 78 -1.88 15.29 4.29
CA PRO A 78 -1.73 16.38 5.27
C PRO A 78 -0.37 17.08 5.20
N PHE A 79 0.20 17.21 4.01
CA PHE A 79 1.47 17.86 3.76
C PHE A 79 1.49 18.44 2.35
N ASP A 80 2.41 19.36 2.09
CA ASP A 80 2.62 19.89 0.75
C ASP A 80 3.32 18.83 -0.11
N VAL A 81 2.65 18.39 -1.17
CA VAL A 81 3.17 17.36 -2.06
C VAL A 81 4.35 17.89 -2.89
N ASN A 82 4.37 19.20 -3.17
CA ASN A 82 5.46 19.81 -3.94
C ASN A 82 6.80 19.63 -3.22
N GLY A 83 7.73 18.95 -3.88
CA GLY A 83 9.07 18.71 -3.34
C GLY A 83 9.13 17.63 -2.26
N ALA A 84 8.03 16.95 -1.97
CA ALA A 84 7.99 15.93 -0.92
C ALA A 84 8.71 14.65 -1.34
N ASP A 85 9.35 14.01 -0.37
CA ASP A 85 9.85 12.64 -0.47
C ASP A 85 8.75 11.72 0.05
N VAL A 86 8.09 11.00 -0.86
CA VAL A 86 6.92 10.17 -0.55
C VAL A 86 7.31 8.70 -0.56
N LEU A 87 6.94 7.98 0.49
CA LEU A 87 7.02 6.52 0.53
C LEU A 87 5.60 5.96 0.55
N LEU A 88 5.21 5.33 -0.55
CA LEU A 88 3.91 4.68 -0.69
C LEU A 88 3.95 3.31 -0.03
N LEU A 89 2.88 2.97 0.68
CA LEU A 89 2.69 1.68 1.32
C LEU A 89 1.46 1.00 0.73
N ASP A 90 1.61 -0.26 0.35
CA ASP A 90 0.50 -1.11 -0.06
C ASP A 90 0.68 -2.53 0.49
N ASP A 91 -0.37 -3.30 0.55
CA ASP A 91 -0.31 -4.67 1.05
C ASP A 91 0.27 -5.62 0.00
N VAL A 92 -0.23 -5.58 -1.23
CA VAL A 92 0.15 -6.53 -2.28
C VAL A 92 0.42 -5.80 -3.59
N LEU A 93 1.60 -6.04 -4.15
CA LEU A 93 1.96 -5.56 -5.47
C LEU A 93 1.78 -6.68 -6.49
N TYR A 94 0.96 -6.43 -7.50
CA TYR A 94 0.65 -7.40 -8.55
C TYR A 94 0.99 -6.84 -9.92
N THR A 95 -0.01 -6.39 -10.68
CA THR A 95 0.20 -5.93 -12.06
C THR A 95 0.92 -4.59 -12.17
N GLY A 96 0.82 -3.76 -11.16
CA GLY A 96 1.30 -2.38 -11.15
C GLY A 96 0.23 -1.35 -11.51
N ARG A 97 -0.98 -1.80 -11.88
CA ARG A 97 -2.04 -0.89 -12.32
C ARG A 97 -2.53 0.03 -11.21
N THR A 98 -2.68 -0.49 -10.00
CA THR A 98 -3.05 0.32 -8.84
C THR A 98 -2.00 1.39 -8.56
N ILE A 99 -0.73 1.02 -8.62
CA ILE A 99 0.38 1.97 -8.38
C ILE A 99 0.41 3.07 -9.43
N ARG A 100 0.21 2.71 -10.70
CA ARG A 100 0.13 3.72 -11.77
C ARG A 100 -0.98 4.73 -11.50
N ALA A 101 -2.17 4.24 -11.14
CA ALA A 101 -3.32 5.10 -10.85
C ALA A 101 -3.06 6.01 -9.66
N VAL A 102 -2.45 5.45 -8.60
CA VAL A 102 -2.08 6.20 -7.40
C VAL A 102 -1.05 7.29 -7.71
N LEU A 103 -0.06 6.98 -8.54
CA LEU A 103 0.92 7.99 -8.98
C LEU A 103 0.24 9.12 -9.72
N ASN A 104 -0.70 8.82 -10.64
CA ASN A 104 -1.45 9.84 -11.34
C ASN A 104 -2.19 10.76 -10.36
N GLU A 105 -2.89 10.17 -9.39
CA GLU A 105 -3.63 10.97 -8.40
C GLU A 105 -2.70 11.79 -7.53
N LEU A 106 -1.59 11.21 -7.08
CA LEU A 106 -0.60 11.93 -6.26
C LEU A 106 -0.09 13.17 -6.99
N PHE A 107 0.20 13.04 -8.28
CA PHE A 107 0.69 14.15 -9.10
C PHE A 107 -0.38 15.20 -9.40
N ASP A 108 -1.66 14.90 -9.19
CA ASP A 108 -2.73 15.90 -9.24
C ASP A 108 -2.69 16.85 -8.03
N PHE A 109 -2.10 16.41 -6.92
CA PHE A 109 -1.95 17.22 -5.70
C PHE A 109 -0.69 18.07 -5.68
N GLY A 110 0.26 17.79 -6.55
CA GLY A 110 1.52 18.51 -6.58
C GLY A 110 2.61 17.69 -7.25
N ARG A 111 3.84 18.19 -7.18
CA ARG A 111 4.98 17.54 -7.81
C ARG A 111 5.98 17.05 -6.76
N PRO A 112 5.88 15.79 -6.34
CA PRO A 112 6.84 15.25 -5.37
C PRO A 112 8.24 15.20 -5.96
N ALA A 113 9.25 15.33 -5.11
CA ALA A 113 10.64 15.20 -5.51
C ALA A 113 11.01 13.74 -5.78
N CYS A 114 10.43 12.82 -5.01
CA CYS A 114 10.72 11.39 -5.11
C CYS A 114 9.51 10.60 -4.63
N VAL A 115 9.20 9.49 -5.30
CA VAL A 115 8.18 8.54 -4.86
C VAL A 115 8.80 7.16 -4.86
N ARG A 116 8.74 6.49 -3.71
CA ARG A 116 9.22 5.12 -3.53
C ARG A 116 8.07 4.26 -3.03
N LEU A 117 8.23 2.95 -3.09
CA LEU A 117 7.17 1.99 -2.77
C LEU A 117 7.69 0.88 -1.87
N ALA A 118 6.96 0.61 -0.79
CA ALA A 118 7.18 -0.56 0.07
C ALA A 118 5.89 -1.35 0.20
N VAL A 119 5.97 -2.67 0.11
CA VAL A 119 4.81 -3.56 0.16
C VAL A 119 5.07 -4.75 1.08
N LEU A 120 4.01 -5.36 1.61
CA LEU A 120 4.15 -6.62 2.35
C LEU A 120 4.50 -7.76 1.40
N ILE A 121 3.78 -7.88 0.30
CA ILE A 121 3.96 -8.98 -0.64
C ILE A 121 4.08 -8.45 -2.06
N ASP A 122 5.10 -8.96 -2.76
CA ASP A 122 5.21 -8.84 -4.20
C ASP A 122 4.87 -10.21 -4.79
N ARG A 123 3.73 -10.28 -5.49
CA ARG A 123 3.28 -11.55 -6.06
C ARG A 123 3.69 -11.75 -7.53
N GLY A 124 4.55 -10.88 -8.05
CA GLY A 124 4.93 -10.91 -9.46
C GLY A 124 3.78 -10.48 -10.38
N GLY A 125 3.72 -11.02 -11.58
CA GLY A 125 2.61 -10.79 -12.51
C GLY A 125 2.50 -9.37 -13.07
N ARG A 126 3.62 -8.65 -13.18
CA ARG A 126 3.62 -7.28 -13.68
C ARG A 126 3.07 -7.20 -15.10
N GLU A 127 2.26 -6.17 -15.32
CA GLU A 127 1.82 -5.73 -16.63
C GLU A 127 2.34 -4.34 -16.98
N LEU A 128 2.86 -3.63 -15.97
CA LEU A 128 3.46 -2.30 -16.10
C LEU A 128 4.85 -2.31 -15.45
N PRO A 129 5.77 -1.41 -15.88
CA PRO A 129 7.12 -1.38 -15.37
C PRO A 129 7.20 -0.69 -13.99
N VAL A 130 6.65 -1.34 -13.00
CA VAL A 130 6.59 -0.88 -11.61
C VAL A 130 7.34 -1.89 -10.74
N ALA A 131 8.15 -1.40 -9.83
CA ALA A 131 8.87 -2.21 -8.86
C ALA A 131 8.76 -1.61 -7.47
N ALA A 132 8.78 -2.46 -6.44
CA ALA A 132 8.87 -2.01 -5.07
C ALA A 132 10.34 -1.80 -4.68
N ASP A 133 10.60 -0.75 -3.90
CA ASP A 133 11.92 -0.53 -3.28
C ASP A 133 12.15 -1.52 -2.15
N PHE A 134 11.08 -1.97 -1.51
CA PHE A 134 11.12 -3.03 -0.51
C PHE A 134 9.85 -3.88 -0.58
N SER A 135 10.01 -5.20 -0.47
CA SER A 135 8.92 -6.13 -0.25
C SER A 135 9.31 -7.09 0.87
N ALA A 136 8.40 -7.32 1.83
CA ALA A 136 8.69 -8.22 2.94
C ALA A 136 8.80 -9.67 2.48
N GLN A 137 8.01 -10.05 1.49
CA GLN A 137 8.06 -11.38 0.90
C GLN A 137 7.67 -11.35 -0.57
N ARG A 138 8.32 -12.21 -1.36
CA ARG A 138 7.86 -12.53 -2.72
C ARG A 138 7.07 -13.84 -2.67
N LEU A 139 5.92 -13.86 -3.34
CA LEU A 139 5.02 -15.01 -3.30
C LEU A 139 4.28 -15.10 -4.63
N GLU A 140 4.45 -16.20 -5.33
CA GLU A 140 3.71 -16.43 -6.56
C GLU A 140 2.35 -17.06 -6.24
N LEU A 141 1.30 -16.54 -6.87
CA LEU A 141 -0.06 -17.05 -6.72
C LEU A 141 -0.69 -17.21 -8.09
N PRO A 142 -1.58 -18.20 -8.28
CA PRO A 142 -2.35 -18.31 -9.52
C PRO A 142 -3.13 -17.05 -9.80
N ALA A 143 -3.28 -16.70 -11.07
CA ALA A 143 -4.04 -15.52 -11.48
C ALA A 143 -5.51 -15.56 -11.04
N THR A 144 -6.02 -16.76 -10.75
CA THR A 144 -7.38 -16.95 -10.24
C THR A 144 -7.53 -16.59 -8.76
N GLN A 145 -6.44 -16.34 -8.06
CA GLN A 145 -6.49 -16.03 -6.62
C GLN A 145 -6.24 -14.56 -6.38
N LEU A 146 -7.05 -13.99 -5.50
CA LEU A 146 -6.86 -12.64 -4.97
C LEU A 146 -6.29 -12.76 -3.55
N LEU A 147 -5.32 -11.92 -3.25
CA LEU A 147 -4.71 -11.83 -1.93
C LEU A 147 -4.92 -10.42 -1.41
N ALA A 148 -5.47 -10.30 -0.21
CA ALA A 148 -5.71 -9.02 0.42
C ALA A 148 -5.42 -9.07 1.91
N LEU A 149 -4.96 -7.94 2.45
CA LEU A 149 -4.78 -7.78 3.89
C LEU A 149 -6.14 -7.61 4.57
N ALA A 150 -6.30 -8.25 5.72
CA ALA A 150 -7.45 -8.08 6.58
C ALA A 150 -6.98 -7.58 7.95
N ARG A 151 -7.87 -6.87 8.63
CA ARG A 151 -7.59 -6.35 9.97
C ARG A 151 -8.74 -6.72 10.90
N SER A 152 -8.42 -7.33 12.04
CA SER A 152 -9.41 -7.66 13.07
C SER A 152 -9.86 -6.41 13.83
N ASP A 153 -10.91 -6.52 14.63
CA ASP A 153 -11.39 -5.45 15.49
C ASP A 153 -10.33 -4.98 16.49
N LYS A 154 -9.40 -5.86 16.83
CA LYS A 154 -8.27 -5.55 17.73
C LYS A 154 -7.06 -4.99 17.01
N GLY A 155 -7.14 -4.83 15.69
CA GLY A 155 -6.08 -4.28 14.86
C GLY A 155 -5.06 -5.30 14.38
N ALA A 156 -5.26 -6.60 14.60
CA ALA A 156 -4.34 -7.63 14.13
C ALA A 156 -4.49 -7.86 12.62
N PHE A 157 -3.36 -8.02 11.95
CA PHE A 157 -3.33 -8.28 10.51
C PHE A 157 -3.37 -9.76 10.19
N SER A 158 -4.09 -10.09 9.11
CA SER A 158 -4.09 -11.41 8.50
C SER A 158 -4.28 -11.25 7.00
N PHE A 159 -4.03 -12.32 6.24
CA PHE A 159 -4.29 -12.31 4.81
C PHE A 159 -5.54 -13.11 4.49
N LYS A 160 -6.31 -12.63 3.52
CA LYS A 160 -7.41 -13.36 2.90
C LYS A 160 -7.02 -13.75 1.48
N VAL A 161 -7.28 -15.01 1.15
CA VAL A 161 -7.14 -15.50 -0.22
C VAL A 161 -8.55 -15.80 -0.73
N GLU A 162 -8.92 -15.22 -1.84
CA GLU A 162 -10.22 -15.42 -2.47
C GLU A 162 -10.02 -15.96 -3.87
N GLU A 163 -10.87 -16.90 -4.28
CA GLU A 163 -10.88 -17.36 -5.66
C GLU A 163 -11.67 -16.38 -6.52
N ASN A 164 -11.08 -15.99 -7.62
CA ASN A 164 -11.71 -15.11 -8.59
C ASN A 164 -12.47 -16.00 -9.59
N THR A 165 -13.78 -16.04 -9.47
CA THR A 165 -14.64 -16.82 -10.35
C THR A 165 -14.95 -16.08 -11.64
#